data_3354a4bfeab31d43d59633d735b95e27
#
_entry.id   3354a4bfeab31d43d59633d735b95e27
#
_cell.length_a   1.000
_cell.length_b   1.000
_cell.length_c   1.000
_cell.angle_alpha   90.00
_cell.angle_beta   90.00
_cell.angle_gamma   90.00
#
_symmetry.space_group_name_H-M   'P 1'
#
loop_
_entity.id
_entity.type
_entity.pdbx_description
1 polymer ?
#
loop_
_entity_poly.entity_id
_entity_poly.type
_entity_poly.pdbx_seq_one_letter_code
_entity_poly.pdbx_strand_id
1 'polypeptide(L)'
;MSSQEQSSQNPADIPLPPSPVIAEHSHGAQVTSEQGFPTRLPNTTKEKPTLDESLEAILKAVGRYDEDMVKNWRDDIDTLLVFAGLFSAVVTAFTIESYQWLEEDPADTTVALLMQISMQLNASNISERPPFEADSSSIRINCFSFLSLIFSLTSALFGLLCKQWVREHQRDTQTRTPGEALALRQLRRDSAEKWGVSSFVSALPILLEVALLFFFAGLLDLLWNRNRIPFAFCFVAAMLSAGL
;
A
#
# COMPACT_ATOMS: atom_id res chain seq x y z
N MET A 1 37.78 25.14 34.39
CA MET A 1 36.94 26.02 35.23
C MET A 1 35.52 25.92 34.76
N SER A 2 34.68 25.63 35.71
CA SER A 2 33.23 25.62 35.82
C SER A 2 32.53 24.34 35.38
N SER A 3 32.38 23.53 36.38
CA SER A 3 31.38 22.46 36.55
C SER A 3 29.97 23.02 36.51
N GLN A 4 29.03 22.32 35.88
CA GLN A 4 27.59 22.42 36.22
C GLN A 4 27.04 21.04 36.48
N GLU A 5 26.58 20.90 37.70
CA GLU A 5 25.86 19.77 38.30
C GLU A 5 24.56 19.50 37.59
N GLN A 6 24.35 18.27 37.21
CA GLN A 6 23.09 17.75 36.80
C GLN A 6 22.37 17.20 38.03
N SER A 7 21.38 17.97 38.53
CA SER A 7 20.47 17.59 39.58
C SER A 7 19.54 16.48 39.12
N SER A 8 19.66 15.33 39.79
CA SER A 8 18.77 14.18 39.72
C SER A 8 17.40 14.54 40.33
N GLN A 9 16.37 14.58 39.54
CA GLN A 9 14.97 14.67 39.99
C GLN A 9 14.35 13.29 40.06
N ASN A 10 14.01 12.90 41.29
CA ASN A 10 13.34 11.67 41.71
C ASN A 10 11.85 11.70 41.26
N PRO A 11 11.30 10.65 40.61
CA PRO A 11 9.90 10.60 40.18
C PRO A 11 8.96 9.99 41.24
N ALA A 12 8.75 10.70 42.36
CA ALA A 12 7.85 10.24 43.41
C ALA A 12 7.07 11.41 44.07
N ASP A 13 6.35 12.20 43.30
CA ASP A 13 5.34 13.13 43.85
C ASP A 13 4.27 13.42 42.79
N ILE A 14 3.30 12.49 42.70
CA ILE A 14 2.00 12.75 42.01
C ILE A 14 0.95 12.80 43.13
N PRO A 15 0.26 13.95 43.36
CA PRO A 15 -0.79 14.05 44.35
C PRO A 15 -2.06 13.30 43.89
N LEU A 16 -2.57 12.43 44.75
CA LEU A 16 -3.85 11.76 44.61
C LEU A 16 -5.01 12.74 44.78
N PRO A 17 -6.12 12.61 44.03
CA PRO A 17 -7.30 13.45 44.20
C PRO A 17 -8.07 13.07 45.48
N PRO A 18 -8.76 14.04 46.14
CA PRO A 18 -9.44 13.81 47.41
C PRO A 18 -10.72 12.98 47.26
N SER A 19 -10.91 12.07 48.20
CA SER A 19 -12.10 11.25 48.37
C SER A 19 -13.33 12.10 48.72
N PRO A 20 -14.56 11.74 48.24
CA PRO A 20 -15.77 12.46 48.59
C PRO A 20 -16.19 12.15 50.05
N VAL A 21 -16.42 13.23 50.81
CA VAL A 21 -16.94 13.24 52.17
C VAL A 21 -18.43 12.85 52.14
N ILE A 22 -18.77 11.79 52.86
CA ILE A 22 -20.16 11.39 53.13
C ILE A 22 -20.68 12.25 54.30
N ALA A 23 -21.64 13.10 54.00
CA ALA A 23 -22.38 13.86 55.02
C ALA A 23 -23.48 12.96 55.62
N GLU A 24 -23.36 12.61 56.91
CA GLU A 24 -24.45 12.09 57.71
C GLU A 24 -25.52 13.14 57.97
N HIS A 25 -26.73 12.87 57.54
CA HIS A 25 -27.92 13.53 58.09
C HIS A 25 -28.83 12.52 58.73
N SER A 26 -28.79 12.52 60.07
CA SER A 26 -29.78 11.88 60.94
C SER A 26 -31.07 12.70 60.95
N HIS A 27 -32.21 12.12 60.59
CA HIS A 27 -33.51 12.50 61.12
C HIS A 27 -34.39 11.28 61.25
N GLY A 28 -34.75 11.02 62.45
CA GLY A 28 -35.67 9.95 62.81
C GLY A 28 -37.13 10.35 62.56
N ALA A 29 -37.94 9.36 62.19
CA ALA A 29 -39.38 9.26 62.50
C ALA A 29 -39.89 7.84 62.11
N GLN A 30 -40.21 7.08 63.14
CA GLN A 30 -41.38 6.21 63.40
C GLN A 30 -42.01 5.40 62.23
N VAL A 31 -41.89 4.09 62.36
CA VAL A 31 -42.89 3.00 62.41
C VAL A 31 -44.26 3.27 61.75
N THR A 32 -44.54 2.51 60.67
CA THR A 32 -45.83 1.80 60.49
C THR A 32 -45.61 0.56 59.54
N SER A 33 -46.21 -0.50 59.97
CA SER A 33 -46.33 -1.88 59.55
C SER A 33 -46.53 -2.18 58.05
N GLU A 34 -45.94 -3.34 57.69
CA GLU A 34 -46.49 -4.39 56.84
C GLU A 34 -46.93 -4.03 55.39
N GLN A 35 -46.07 -4.37 54.45
CA GLN A 35 -46.47 -5.23 53.30
C GLN A 35 -45.24 -5.85 52.70
N GLY A 36 -45.22 -7.19 52.64
CA GLY A 36 -44.11 -7.98 52.16
C GLY A 36 -43.82 -7.77 50.68
N PHE A 37 -42.68 -7.20 50.42
CA PHE A 37 -42.08 -7.16 49.09
C PHE A 37 -41.16 -8.39 48.96
N PRO A 38 -41.30 -9.23 47.95
CA PRO A 38 -40.34 -10.33 47.76
C PRO A 38 -39.05 -9.70 47.21
N THR A 39 -38.12 -9.37 48.12
CA THR A 39 -36.74 -9.00 47.76
C THR A 39 -36.02 -10.22 47.28
N ARG A 40 -36.32 -10.64 46.03
CA ARG A 40 -35.47 -11.54 45.29
C ARG A 40 -34.61 -10.68 44.39
N LEU A 41 -33.52 -10.12 44.95
CA LEU A 41 -32.39 -9.66 44.20
C LEU A 41 -31.98 -10.82 43.28
N PRO A 42 -31.92 -10.60 41.95
CA PRO A 42 -31.32 -11.58 41.07
C PRO A 42 -29.87 -11.67 41.46
N ASN A 43 -29.52 -12.81 42.07
CA ASN A 43 -28.16 -13.16 42.41
C ASN A 43 -27.41 -13.39 41.09
N THR A 44 -27.00 -12.30 40.40
CA THR A 44 -26.05 -12.32 39.31
C THR A 44 -24.66 -12.55 39.91
N THR A 45 -24.47 -13.73 40.51
CA THR A 45 -23.15 -14.27 40.66
C THR A 45 -22.68 -14.49 39.21
N LYS A 46 -21.92 -13.55 38.69
CA LYS A 46 -21.10 -13.81 37.49
C LYS A 46 -20.15 -14.89 37.88
N GLU A 47 -20.54 -16.16 37.61
CA GLU A 47 -19.64 -17.29 37.68
C GLU A 47 -18.38 -16.87 36.92
N LYS A 48 -17.21 -16.98 37.56
CA LYS A 48 -15.94 -16.75 36.89
C LYS A 48 -15.89 -17.74 35.74
N PRO A 49 -15.71 -17.25 34.49
CA PRO A 49 -15.66 -18.15 33.34
C PRO A 49 -14.58 -19.20 33.59
N THR A 50 -14.88 -20.44 33.24
CA THR A 50 -13.91 -21.54 33.29
C THR A 50 -12.73 -21.21 32.39
N LEU A 51 -11.57 -21.81 32.63
CA LEU A 51 -10.36 -21.61 31.82
C LEU A 51 -10.66 -21.87 30.33
N ASP A 52 -11.43 -22.93 30.05
CA ASP A 52 -11.80 -23.32 28.68
C ASP A 52 -12.74 -22.30 28.03
N GLU A 53 -13.73 -21.78 28.73
CA GLU A 53 -14.60 -20.68 28.21
C GLU A 53 -13.81 -19.40 27.93
N SER A 54 -12.83 -19.09 28.78
CA SER A 54 -11.96 -17.94 28.59
C SER A 54 -11.05 -18.12 27.36
N LEU A 55 -10.50 -19.34 27.16
CA LEU A 55 -9.70 -19.67 25.98
C LEU A 55 -10.51 -19.64 24.69
N GLU A 56 -11.74 -20.15 24.71
CA GLU A 56 -12.64 -20.08 23.56
C GLU A 56 -13.02 -18.64 23.22
N ALA A 57 -13.29 -17.80 24.21
CA ALA A 57 -13.59 -16.39 23.99
C ALA A 57 -12.40 -15.66 23.36
N ILE A 58 -11.18 -15.90 23.85
CA ILE A 58 -9.95 -15.34 23.29
C ILE A 58 -9.73 -15.86 21.86
N LEU A 59 -9.87 -17.17 21.63
CA LEU A 59 -9.70 -17.77 20.32
C LEU A 59 -10.69 -17.17 19.29
N LYS A 60 -11.93 -16.96 19.70
CA LYS A 60 -12.96 -16.32 18.86
C LYS A 60 -12.64 -14.86 18.58
N ALA A 61 -12.15 -14.11 19.57
CA ALA A 61 -11.77 -12.70 19.38
C ALA A 61 -10.56 -12.56 18.45
N VAL A 62 -9.52 -13.37 18.66
CA VAL A 62 -8.32 -13.42 17.80
C VAL A 62 -8.71 -13.87 16.39
N GLY A 63 -9.58 -14.88 16.27
CA GLY A 63 -10.07 -15.37 14.98
C GLY A 63 -10.74 -14.28 14.14
N ARG A 64 -11.63 -13.49 14.74
CA ARG A 64 -12.29 -12.37 14.05
C ARG A 64 -11.28 -11.31 13.60
N TYR A 65 -10.36 -10.94 14.46
CA TYR A 65 -9.33 -9.97 14.14
C TYR A 65 -8.46 -10.43 12.95
N ASP A 66 -8.04 -11.70 12.96
CA ASP A 66 -7.25 -12.28 11.87
C ASP A 66 -8.05 -12.34 10.56
N GLU A 67 -9.35 -12.71 10.64
CA GLU A 67 -10.25 -12.73 9.47
C GLU A 67 -10.45 -11.33 8.86
N ASP A 68 -10.70 -10.33 9.71
CA ASP A 68 -10.87 -8.94 9.26
C ASP A 68 -9.59 -8.38 8.64
N MET A 69 -8.44 -8.63 9.25
CA MET A 69 -7.14 -8.21 8.73
C MET A 69 -6.84 -8.85 7.37
N VAL A 70 -7.05 -10.15 7.25
CA VAL A 70 -6.83 -10.90 6.00
C VAL A 70 -7.80 -10.45 4.91
N LYS A 71 -9.06 -10.17 5.27
CA LYS A 71 -10.05 -9.64 4.33
C LYS A 71 -9.60 -8.29 3.78
N ASN A 72 -9.20 -7.37 4.64
CA ASN A 72 -8.71 -6.07 4.24
C ASN A 72 -7.51 -6.19 3.29
N TRP A 73 -6.51 -7.01 3.63
CA TRP A 73 -5.37 -7.24 2.73
C TRP A 73 -5.78 -7.79 1.37
N ARG A 74 -6.75 -8.70 1.34
CA ARG A 74 -7.25 -9.28 0.08
C ARG A 74 -7.92 -8.22 -0.78
N ASP A 75 -8.79 -7.39 -0.17
CA ASP A 75 -9.51 -6.33 -0.86
C ASP A 75 -8.54 -5.26 -1.40
N ASP A 76 -7.52 -4.90 -0.62
CA ASP A 76 -6.45 -3.99 -1.04
C ASP A 76 -5.65 -4.57 -2.22
N ILE A 77 -5.23 -5.83 -2.13
CA ILE A 77 -4.48 -6.50 -3.21
C ILE A 77 -5.34 -6.61 -4.47
N ASP A 78 -6.64 -6.92 -4.37
CA ASP A 78 -7.53 -7.02 -5.52
C ASP A 78 -7.69 -5.67 -6.22
N THR A 79 -7.82 -4.60 -5.46
CA THR A 79 -7.87 -3.23 -6.00
C THR A 79 -6.57 -2.87 -6.70
N LEU A 80 -5.42 -3.17 -6.09
CA LEU A 80 -4.10 -2.94 -6.68
C LEU A 80 -3.89 -3.74 -7.98
N LEU A 81 -4.34 -5.00 -8.03
CA LEU A 81 -4.23 -5.83 -9.22
C LEU A 81 -5.03 -5.27 -10.40
N VAL A 82 -6.27 -4.80 -10.14
CA VAL A 82 -7.10 -4.17 -11.17
C VAL A 82 -6.42 -2.90 -11.68
N PHE A 83 -5.94 -2.04 -10.78
CA PHE A 83 -5.25 -0.82 -11.15
C PHE A 83 -3.95 -1.10 -11.93
N ALA A 84 -3.12 -2.04 -11.46
CA ALA A 84 -1.89 -2.43 -12.13
C ALA A 84 -2.15 -2.97 -13.54
N GLY A 85 -3.22 -3.75 -13.72
CA GLY A 85 -3.63 -4.27 -15.03
C GLY A 85 -4.03 -3.17 -16.01
N LEU A 86 -4.90 -2.25 -15.56
CA LEU A 86 -5.33 -1.10 -16.39
C LEU A 86 -4.16 -0.17 -16.70
N PHE A 87 -3.32 0.13 -15.71
CA PHE A 87 -2.15 0.97 -15.87
C PHE A 87 -1.14 0.34 -16.84
N SER A 88 -0.84 -0.97 -16.69
CA SER A 88 0.06 -1.68 -17.62
C SER A 88 -0.46 -1.64 -19.05
N ALA A 89 -1.78 -1.74 -19.27
CA ALA A 89 -2.36 -1.64 -20.61
C ALA A 89 -2.11 -0.26 -21.25
N VAL A 90 -2.30 0.82 -20.49
CA VAL A 90 -2.03 2.19 -20.94
C VAL A 90 -0.56 2.39 -21.26
N VAL A 91 0.34 1.98 -20.33
CA VAL A 91 1.79 2.11 -20.54
C VAL A 91 2.27 1.27 -21.72
N THR A 92 1.72 0.07 -21.91
CA THR A 92 2.06 -0.79 -23.06
C THR A 92 1.67 -0.12 -24.38
N ALA A 93 0.45 0.43 -24.47
CA ALA A 93 0.03 1.14 -25.68
C ALA A 93 0.96 2.32 -26.01
N PHE A 94 1.36 3.09 -24.99
CA PHE A 94 2.31 4.19 -25.13
C PHE A 94 3.71 3.67 -25.52
N THR A 95 4.17 2.58 -24.92
CA THR A 95 5.48 1.98 -25.19
C THR A 95 5.57 1.49 -26.64
N ILE A 96 4.51 0.86 -27.17
CA ILE A 96 4.47 0.40 -28.56
C ILE A 96 4.62 1.59 -29.53
N GLU A 97 3.91 2.69 -29.26
CA GLU A 97 3.99 3.90 -30.09
C GLU A 97 5.37 4.55 -29.99
N SER A 98 5.89 4.71 -28.75
CA SER A 98 7.19 5.36 -28.55
C SER A 98 8.37 4.50 -29.01
N TYR A 99 8.24 3.19 -29.09
CA TYR A 99 9.29 2.29 -29.59
C TYR A 99 9.55 2.55 -31.09
N GLN A 100 8.52 2.90 -31.86
CA GLN A 100 8.68 3.21 -33.28
C GLN A 100 9.60 4.43 -33.52
N TRP A 101 9.74 5.33 -32.54
CA TRP A 101 10.65 6.47 -32.64
C TRP A 101 12.13 6.10 -32.52
N LEU A 102 12.43 4.86 -32.15
CA LEU A 102 13.80 4.31 -32.11
C LEU A 102 14.23 3.72 -33.46
N GLU A 103 13.28 3.51 -34.37
CA GLU A 103 13.54 2.96 -35.71
C GLU A 103 13.47 4.08 -36.76
N GLU A 104 14.17 3.87 -37.85
CA GLU A 104 14.10 4.79 -38.99
C GLU A 104 12.72 4.72 -39.65
N ASP A 105 12.04 5.88 -39.80
CA ASP A 105 10.75 5.94 -40.48
C ASP A 105 10.90 5.47 -41.94
N PRO A 106 10.19 4.43 -42.40
CA PRO A 106 10.20 3.99 -43.78
C PRO A 106 9.83 5.08 -44.79
N ALA A 107 9.01 6.04 -44.35
CA ALA A 107 8.66 7.19 -45.20
C ALA A 107 9.86 8.10 -45.43
N ASP A 108 10.64 8.40 -44.37
CA ASP A 108 11.86 9.21 -44.48
C ASP A 108 12.92 8.51 -45.32
N THR A 109 13.06 7.20 -45.17
CA THR A 109 13.94 6.38 -46.01
C THR A 109 13.51 6.42 -47.47
N THR A 110 12.22 6.35 -47.77
CA THR A 110 11.67 6.42 -49.11
C THR A 110 11.91 7.81 -49.75
N VAL A 111 11.66 8.89 -48.99
CA VAL A 111 11.94 10.27 -49.46
C VAL A 111 13.42 10.44 -49.72
N ALA A 112 14.30 9.95 -48.88
CA ALA A 112 15.75 10.02 -49.05
C ALA A 112 16.21 9.27 -50.33
N LEU A 113 15.68 8.07 -50.58
CA LEU A 113 15.96 7.31 -51.79
C LEU A 113 15.46 8.02 -53.03
N LEU A 114 14.26 8.63 -53.01
CA LEU A 114 13.73 9.43 -54.12
C LEU A 114 14.59 10.68 -54.40
N MET A 115 15.04 11.36 -53.36
CA MET A 115 16.00 12.47 -53.48
C MET A 115 17.32 12.01 -54.11
N GLN A 116 17.86 10.85 -53.65
CA GLN A 116 19.07 10.27 -54.18
C GLN A 116 18.94 9.95 -55.70
N ILE A 117 17.84 9.34 -56.09
CA ILE A 117 17.52 9.06 -57.51
C ILE A 117 17.41 10.39 -58.31
N SER A 118 16.72 11.39 -57.78
CA SER A 118 16.60 12.69 -58.43
C SER A 118 17.94 13.39 -58.60
N MET A 119 18.84 13.31 -57.63
CA MET A 119 20.19 13.86 -57.68
C MET A 119 21.08 13.09 -58.69
N GLN A 120 20.94 11.76 -58.79
CA GLN A 120 21.66 10.96 -59.78
C GLN A 120 21.23 11.34 -61.21
N LEU A 121 19.96 11.58 -61.44
CA LEU A 121 19.45 12.02 -62.75
C LEU A 121 19.96 13.41 -63.15
N ASN A 122 20.23 14.30 -62.20
CA ASN A 122 20.77 15.63 -62.42
C ASN A 122 22.31 15.72 -62.41
N ALA A 123 23.04 14.58 -62.38
CA ALA A 123 24.51 14.49 -62.32
C ALA A 123 25.17 15.31 -61.19
N SER A 124 24.46 15.50 -60.06
CA SER A 124 24.99 16.17 -58.87
C SER A 124 25.77 15.18 -58.01
N ASN A 125 26.85 15.64 -57.34
CA ASN A 125 27.66 14.81 -56.45
C ASN A 125 26.79 14.25 -55.30
N ILE A 126 26.78 12.93 -55.14
CA ILE A 126 26.03 12.25 -54.12
C ILE A 126 26.75 12.50 -52.77
N SER A 127 26.13 13.24 -51.89
CA SER A 127 26.55 13.29 -50.47
C SER A 127 26.03 12.03 -49.79
N GLU A 128 26.92 11.26 -49.21
CA GLU A 128 26.59 10.05 -48.43
C GLU A 128 25.72 10.47 -47.22
N ARG A 129 24.56 9.83 -47.06
CA ARG A 129 23.65 10.10 -45.93
C ARG A 129 24.30 9.59 -44.63
N PRO A 130 24.33 10.41 -43.55
CA PRO A 130 24.76 9.91 -42.26
C PRO A 130 23.85 8.78 -41.80
N PRO A 131 24.40 7.77 -41.07
CA PRO A 131 23.61 6.69 -40.53
C PRO A 131 22.55 7.22 -39.57
N PHE A 132 21.38 6.56 -39.52
CA PHE A 132 20.32 6.91 -38.58
C PHE A 132 20.81 6.74 -37.15
N GLU A 133 20.69 7.76 -36.34
CA GLU A 133 20.90 7.71 -34.90
C GLU A 133 19.60 8.08 -34.18
N ALA A 134 19.11 7.18 -33.32
CA ALA A 134 17.92 7.47 -32.52
C ALA A 134 18.17 8.67 -31.60
N ASP A 135 17.19 9.57 -31.51
CA ASP A 135 17.29 10.73 -30.64
C ASP A 135 17.38 10.32 -29.17
N SER A 136 18.30 10.94 -28.44
CA SER A 136 18.53 10.67 -27.00
C SER A 136 17.26 10.83 -26.17
N SER A 137 16.33 11.72 -26.57
CA SER A 137 15.02 11.88 -25.93
C SER A 137 14.17 10.63 -26.12
N SER A 138 14.10 10.08 -27.33
CA SER A 138 13.35 8.86 -27.65
C SER A 138 13.85 7.67 -26.83
N ILE A 139 15.18 7.55 -26.67
CA ILE A 139 15.77 6.52 -25.82
C ILE A 139 15.35 6.65 -24.37
N ARG A 140 15.41 7.88 -23.80
CA ARG A 140 15.01 8.12 -22.40
C ARG A 140 13.53 7.84 -22.16
N ILE A 141 12.66 8.32 -23.04
CA ILE A 141 11.20 8.10 -22.96
C ILE A 141 10.90 6.61 -22.94
N ASN A 142 11.52 5.83 -23.81
CA ASN A 142 11.36 4.38 -23.85
C ASN A 142 11.90 3.71 -22.60
N CYS A 143 13.07 4.12 -22.09
CA CYS A 143 13.61 3.60 -20.83
C CYS A 143 12.64 3.83 -19.66
N PHE A 144 12.09 5.02 -19.52
CA PHE A 144 11.12 5.32 -18.46
C PHE A 144 9.83 4.51 -18.62
N SER A 145 9.34 4.32 -19.85
CA SER A 145 8.15 3.50 -20.12
C SER A 145 8.37 2.03 -19.78
N PHE A 146 9.49 1.45 -20.17
CA PHE A 146 9.83 0.07 -19.83
C PHE A 146 10.03 -0.12 -18.32
N LEU A 147 10.71 0.80 -17.65
CA LEU A 147 10.86 0.75 -16.19
C LEU A 147 9.50 0.81 -15.50
N SER A 148 8.64 1.73 -15.91
CA SER A 148 7.27 1.82 -15.41
C SER A 148 6.50 0.51 -15.56
N LEU A 149 6.59 -0.13 -16.74
CA LEU A 149 5.95 -1.40 -17.01
C LEU A 149 6.49 -2.52 -16.13
N ILE A 150 7.82 -2.61 -15.96
CA ILE A 150 8.47 -3.60 -15.11
C ILE A 150 8.01 -3.45 -13.66
N PHE A 151 8.02 -2.23 -13.10
CA PHE A 151 7.59 -2.01 -11.71
C PHE A 151 6.10 -2.33 -11.51
N SER A 152 5.24 -1.96 -12.45
CA SER A 152 3.81 -2.27 -12.40
C SER A 152 3.55 -3.79 -12.44
N LEU A 153 4.17 -4.51 -13.36
CA LEU A 153 4.03 -5.96 -13.47
C LEU A 153 4.63 -6.68 -12.25
N THR A 154 5.75 -6.19 -11.73
CA THR A 154 6.37 -6.71 -10.51
C THR A 154 5.43 -6.54 -9.32
N SER A 155 4.81 -5.37 -9.15
CA SER A 155 3.81 -5.14 -8.10
C SER A 155 2.62 -6.11 -8.23
N ALA A 156 2.09 -6.30 -9.44
CA ALA A 156 1.01 -7.25 -9.68
C ALA A 156 1.41 -8.70 -9.36
N LEU A 157 2.61 -9.13 -9.79
CA LEU A 157 3.12 -10.48 -9.50
C LEU A 157 3.23 -10.72 -7.99
N PHE A 158 3.83 -9.79 -7.27
CA PHE A 158 3.97 -9.89 -5.83
C PHE A 158 2.61 -9.84 -5.12
N GLY A 159 1.66 -9.05 -5.61
CA GLY A 159 0.28 -9.05 -5.13
C GLY A 159 -0.38 -10.42 -5.25
N LEU A 160 -0.20 -11.09 -6.40
CA LEU A 160 -0.70 -12.47 -6.61
C LEU A 160 -0.04 -13.47 -5.66
N LEU A 161 1.27 -13.37 -5.44
CA LEU A 161 2.00 -14.23 -4.50
C LEU A 161 1.52 -14.02 -3.06
N CYS A 162 1.34 -12.77 -2.64
CA CYS A 162 0.76 -12.46 -1.33
C CYS A 162 -0.66 -13.03 -1.18
N LYS A 163 -1.50 -12.91 -2.21
CA LYS A 163 -2.85 -13.47 -2.19
C LYS A 163 -2.84 -15.00 -2.08
N GLN A 164 -1.94 -15.69 -2.77
CA GLN A 164 -1.75 -17.13 -2.64
C GLN A 164 -1.29 -17.52 -1.24
N TRP A 165 -0.32 -16.78 -0.68
CA TRP A 165 0.19 -17.00 0.67
C TRP A 165 -0.90 -16.80 1.73
N VAL A 166 -1.67 -15.72 1.64
CA VAL A 166 -2.80 -15.43 2.53
C VAL A 166 -3.84 -16.54 2.49
N ARG A 167 -4.14 -17.08 1.30
CA ARG A 167 -5.07 -18.21 1.14
C ARG A 167 -4.57 -19.48 1.84
N GLU A 168 -3.29 -19.80 1.71
CA GLU A 168 -2.71 -20.97 2.36
C GLU A 168 -2.65 -20.78 3.88
N HIS A 169 -2.42 -19.56 4.35
CA HIS A 169 -2.40 -19.22 5.76
C HIS A 169 -3.79 -19.39 6.44
N GLN A 170 -4.88 -19.18 5.71
CA GLN A 170 -6.26 -19.39 6.19
C GLN A 170 -6.69 -20.86 6.19
N ARG A 171 -5.91 -21.74 5.56
CA ARG A 171 -6.23 -23.15 5.47
C ARG A 171 -6.25 -23.79 6.86
N ASP A 172 -7.41 -24.31 7.23
CA ASP A 172 -7.90 -24.44 8.59
C ASP A 172 -7.38 -25.62 9.41
N THR A 173 -7.52 -25.42 10.70
CA THR A 173 -7.16 -26.27 11.81
C THR A 173 -8.39 -26.74 12.62
N GLN A 174 -9.50 -27.02 11.94
CA GLN A 174 -10.79 -27.34 12.59
C GLN A 174 -10.81 -28.58 13.50
N THR A 175 -9.73 -29.33 13.59
CA THR A 175 -9.65 -30.60 14.34
C THR A 175 -8.78 -30.52 15.61
N ARG A 176 -8.48 -29.34 16.13
CA ARG A 176 -7.54 -29.16 17.26
C ARG A 176 -8.24 -28.65 18.50
N THR A 177 -7.64 -28.97 19.68
CA THR A 177 -8.08 -28.40 20.97
C THR A 177 -7.90 -26.88 20.95
N PRO A 178 -8.74 -26.11 21.71
CA PRO A 178 -8.66 -24.62 21.71
C PRO A 178 -7.26 -24.09 22.05
N GLY A 179 -6.54 -24.73 22.95
CA GLY A 179 -5.17 -24.35 23.31
C GLY A 179 -4.16 -24.59 22.21
N GLU A 180 -4.23 -25.72 21.49
CA GLU A 180 -3.35 -26.01 20.34
C GLU A 180 -3.64 -25.09 19.18
N ALA A 181 -4.92 -24.76 18.93
CA ALA A 181 -5.31 -23.83 17.89
C ALA A 181 -4.75 -22.43 18.16
N LEU A 182 -4.79 -21.96 19.39
CA LEU A 182 -4.21 -20.68 19.80
C LEU A 182 -2.69 -20.65 19.64
N ALA A 183 -2.00 -21.69 20.11
CA ALA A 183 -0.55 -21.81 19.98
C ALA A 183 -0.09 -21.83 18.51
N LEU A 184 -0.81 -22.55 17.65
CA LEU A 184 -0.52 -22.59 16.22
C LEU A 184 -0.76 -21.24 15.53
N ARG A 185 -1.83 -20.52 15.89
CA ARG A 185 -2.10 -19.18 15.38
C ARG A 185 -1.00 -18.20 15.78
N GLN A 186 -0.54 -18.28 17.03
CA GLN A 186 0.57 -17.45 17.50
C GLN A 186 1.86 -17.76 16.74
N LEU A 187 2.20 -19.03 16.56
CA LEU A 187 3.38 -19.45 15.79
C LEU A 187 3.32 -18.96 14.34
N ARG A 188 2.14 -19.02 13.72
CA ARG A 188 1.93 -18.52 12.35
C ARG A 188 2.08 -17.01 12.28
N ARG A 189 1.54 -16.28 13.27
CA ARG A 189 1.66 -14.83 13.37
C ARG A 189 3.11 -14.40 13.54
N ASP A 190 3.85 -15.03 14.46
CA ASP A 190 5.27 -14.79 14.67
C ASP A 190 6.09 -15.09 13.40
N SER A 191 5.72 -16.14 12.67
CA SER A 191 6.34 -16.46 11.39
C SER A 191 6.04 -15.41 10.34
N ALA A 192 4.79 -14.94 10.22
CA ALA A 192 4.39 -13.89 9.28
C ALA A 192 5.10 -12.56 9.58
N GLU A 193 5.22 -12.22 10.86
CA GLU A 193 5.96 -11.02 11.31
C GLU A 193 7.46 -11.16 11.04
N LYS A 194 8.06 -12.31 11.32
CA LYS A 194 9.46 -12.61 11.04
C LYS A 194 9.79 -12.55 9.54
N TRP A 195 8.87 -12.96 8.68
CA TRP A 195 9.01 -12.87 7.23
C TRP A 195 8.63 -11.49 6.67
N GLY A 196 8.18 -10.57 7.52
CA GLY A 196 7.84 -9.21 7.15
C GLY A 196 6.67 -9.10 6.16
N VAL A 197 5.72 -10.04 6.20
CA VAL A 197 4.60 -10.10 5.23
C VAL A 197 3.78 -8.82 5.24
N SER A 198 3.51 -8.24 6.40
CA SER A 198 2.81 -6.97 6.52
C SER A 198 3.55 -5.83 5.81
N SER A 199 4.87 -5.72 6.02
CA SER A 199 5.71 -4.73 5.34
C SER A 199 5.75 -4.97 3.84
N PHE A 200 5.71 -6.24 3.42
CA PHE A 200 5.72 -6.61 2.01
C PHE A 200 4.41 -6.21 1.31
N VAL A 201 3.26 -6.48 1.93
CA VAL A 201 1.95 -6.03 1.42
C VAL A 201 1.89 -4.50 1.32
N SER A 202 2.41 -3.79 2.33
CA SER A 202 2.48 -2.33 2.33
C SER A 202 3.43 -1.74 1.28
N ALA A 203 4.41 -2.51 0.79
CA ALA A 203 5.31 -2.09 -0.27
C ALA A 203 4.69 -2.14 -1.68
N LEU A 204 3.63 -2.93 -1.89
CA LEU A 204 2.99 -3.09 -3.20
C LEU A 204 2.44 -1.77 -3.78
N PRO A 205 1.68 -0.96 -3.01
CA PRO A 205 1.22 0.34 -3.49
C PRO A 205 2.39 1.25 -3.86
N ILE A 206 3.46 1.25 -3.06
CA ILE A 206 4.66 2.08 -3.30
C ILE A 206 5.33 1.70 -4.63
N LEU A 207 5.45 0.39 -4.94
CA LEU A 207 5.99 -0.06 -6.22
C LEU A 207 5.15 0.45 -7.40
N LEU A 208 3.84 0.44 -7.25
CA LEU A 208 2.93 0.92 -8.28
C LEU A 208 2.99 2.45 -8.43
N GLU A 209 3.15 3.17 -7.32
CA GLU A 209 3.37 4.62 -7.33
C GLU A 209 4.69 4.99 -8.02
N VAL A 210 5.77 4.27 -7.75
CA VAL A 210 7.06 4.42 -8.45
C VAL A 210 6.91 4.16 -9.94
N ALA A 211 6.14 3.14 -10.34
CA ALA A 211 5.82 2.89 -11.74
C ALA A 211 5.11 4.08 -12.40
N LEU A 212 4.13 4.65 -11.71
CA LEU A 212 3.40 5.84 -12.16
C LEU A 212 4.32 7.06 -12.31
N LEU A 213 5.24 7.27 -11.36
CA LEU A 213 6.21 8.36 -11.43
C LEU A 213 7.15 8.21 -12.63
N PHE A 214 7.63 7.00 -12.94
CA PHE A 214 8.43 6.76 -14.14
C PHE A 214 7.64 7.04 -15.42
N PHE A 215 6.39 6.63 -15.48
CA PHE A 215 5.53 6.95 -16.63
C PHE A 215 5.35 8.45 -16.80
N PHE A 216 5.05 9.19 -15.74
CA PHE A 216 4.94 10.64 -15.81
C PHE A 216 6.26 11.31 -16.19
N ALA A 217 7.40 10.82 -15.70
CA ALA A 217 8.71 11.35 -16.10
C ALA A 217 8.93 11.19 -17.61
N GLY A 218 8.64 10.02 -18.18
CA GLY A 218 8.70 9.80 -19.63
C GLY A 218 7.74 10.68 -20.41
N LEU A 219 6.51 10.83 -19.94
CA LEU A 219 5.50 11.69 -20.56
C LEU A 219 5.92 13.18 -20.53
N LEU A 220 6.46 13.64 -19.41
CA LEU A 220 6.96 15.01 -19.28
C LEU A 220 8.16 15.28 -20.18
N ASP A 221 9.08 14.31 -20.32
CA ASP A 221 10.22 14.43 -21.24
C ASP A 221 9.72 14.54 -22.72
N LEU A 222 8.73 13.74 -23.07
CA LEU A 222 8.06 13.82 -24.38
C LEU A 222 7.46 15.21 -24.63
N LEU A 223 6.67 15.71 -23.68
CA LEU A 223 5.98 16.99 -23.80
C LEU A 223 6.95 18.16 -23.83
N TRP A 224 8.03 18.09 -23.06
CA TRP A 224 9.08 19.11 -23.07
C TRP A 224 9.69 19.30 -24.46
N ASN A 225 9.97 18.18 -25.13
CA ASN A 225 10.59 18.19 -26.46
C ASN A 225 9.61 18.58 -27.59
N ARG A 226 8.30 18.33 -27.36
CA ARG A 226 7.28 18.57 -28.43
C ARG A 226 6.63 19.94 -28.32
N ASN A 227 6.14 20.33 -27.11
CA ASN A 227 5.43 21.57 -26.89
C ASN A 227 5.48 22.00 -25.41
N ARG A 228 5.92 23.22 -25.14
CA ARG A 228 6.02 23.75 -23.78
C ARG A 228 4.68 24.03 -23.08
N ILE A 229 3.61 24.28 -23.85
CA ILE A 229 2.29 24.62 -23.28
C ILE A 229 1.67 23.39 -22.61
N PRO A 230 1.46 22.23 -23.29
CA PRO A 230 0.93 21.03 -22.63
C PRO A 230 1.89 20.51 -21.54
N PHE A 231 3.20 20.69 -21.70
CA PHE A 231 4.16 20.37 -20.64
C PHE A 231 3.85 21.10 -19.33
N ALA A 232 3.63 22.41 -19.37
CA ALA A 232 3.35 23.20 -18.18
C ALA A 232 2.09 22.72 -17.43
N PHE A 233 1.01 22.42 -18.15
CA PHE A 233 -0.21 21.88 -17.58
C PHE A 233 -0.02 20.48 -16.96
N CYS A 234 0.63 19.58 -17.67
CA CYS A 234 0.89 18.23 -17.19
C CYS A 234 1.88 18.24 -16.01
N PHE A 235 2.89 19.10 -16.02
CA PHE A 235 3.83 19.26 -14.92
C PHE A 235 3.12 19.72 -13.65
N VAL A 236 2.27 20.75 -13.73
CA VAL A 236 1.48 21.22 -12.59
C VAL A 236 0.56 20.13 -12.07
N ALA A 237 -0.14 19.41 -12.96
CA ALA A 237 -1.01 18.30 -12.56
C ALA A 237 -0.25 17.16 -11.88
N ALA A 238 0.93 16.79 -12.41
CA ALA A 238 1.79 15.75 -11.80
C ALA A 238 2.32 16.19 -10.45
N MET A 239 2.73 17.45 -10.30
CA MET A 239 3.20 17.99 -9.01
C MET A 239 2.08 18.05 -7.97
N LEU A 240 0.85 18.39 -8.37
CA LEU A 240 -0.30 18.37 -7.47
C LEU A 240 -0.68 16.96 -7.04
N SER A 241 -0.62 15.97 -7.94
CA SER A 241 -0.91 14.57 -7.57
C SER A 241 0.19 13.92 -6.72
N ALA A 242 1.45 14.33 -6.88
CA ALA A 242 2.55 13.85 -6.05
C ALA A 242 2.65 14.54 -4.69
N GLY A 243 2.05 15.72 -4.53
CA GLY A 243 2.05 16.51 -3.30
C GLY A 243 0.82 16.31 -2.41
N LEU A 244 -0.17 15.53 -2.86
CA LEU A 244 -1.32 15.07 -2.11
C LEU A 244 -1.04 13.72 -1.44
#